data_15d772704549d7fcbd8c12ab01671c8a
#
_entry.id   15d772704549d7fcbd8c12ab01671c8a
#
_cell.length_a   1.000
_cell.length_b   1.000
_cell.length_c   1.000
_cell.angle_alpha   90.00
_cell.angle_beta   90.00
_cell.angle_gamma   90.00
#
_symmetry.space_group_name_H-M   'P 1'
#
loop_
_entity.id
_entity.type
_entity.pdbx_description
1 polymer ?
#
loop_
_entity_poly.entity_id
_entity_poly.type
_entity_poly.pdbx_seq_one_letter_code
_entity_poly.pdbx_strand_id
1 'polypeptide(L)'
;MTILDDAREGMDPDIRVQDDLFGHVNGRWLDSAVIPDDRSSWGPFVMLADQAEEHVREIVEACAQGRIEGEEARKIGDLYASFMDEERVDELGYSPIVPLLEQIEAITDLASLAQFLGSFERRGGGGLFGSFVDTDDRDSDRYLVQVGQGGIGLPD
;
A
#
# COMPACT_ATOMS: atom_id res chain seq x y z
N MET A 1 14.76 5.81 -23.12
CA MET A 1 13.86 6.95 -23.35
C MET A 1 13.65 7.60 -22.00
N THR A 2 13.68 8.91 -21.89
CA THR A 2 13.46 9.60 -20.61
C THR A 2 12.01 10.05 -20.52
N ILE A 3 11.48 10.26 -19.30
CA ILE A 3 10.12 10.81 -19.09
C ILE A 3 9.90 12.10 -19.88
N LEU A 4 10.96 12.90 -20.10
CA LEU A 4 10.90 14.13 -20.90
C LEU A 4 10.75 13.85 -22.40
N ASP A 5 11.32 12.75 -22.89
CA ASP A 5 11.16 12.37 -24.28
C ASP A 5 9.72 11.91 -24.54
N ASP A 6 9.16 11.09 -23.66
CA ASP A 6 7.77 10.63 -23.72
C ASP A 6 6.77 11.78 -23.64
N ALA A 7 7.03 12.76 -22.75
CA ALA A 7 6.21 13.95 -22.64
C ALA A 7 6.22 14.82 -23.92
N ARG A 8 7.35 14.89 -24.60
CA ARG A 8 7.46 15.62 -25.89
C ARG A 8 6.77 14.90 -27.02
N GLU A 9 6.82 13.58 -27.06
CA GLU A 9 6.13 12.77 -28.07
C GLU A 9 4.62 12.84 -27.94
N GLY A 10 4.09 13.04 -26.72
CA GLY A 10 2.69 13.24 -26.44
C GLY A 10 2.10 14.59 -26.85
N MET A 11 2.95 15.57 -27.17
CA MET A 11 2.53 16.92 -27.57
C MET A 11 1.96 16.93 -28.99
N ASP A 12 0.90 17.73 -29.19
CA ASP A 12 0.35 18.03 -30.50
C ASP A 12 0.70 19.48 -30.92
N PRO A 13 1.73 19.66 -31.78
CA PRO A 13 2.15 20.96 -32.23
C PRO A 13 1.18 21.67 -33.16
N ASP A 14 0.18 20.97 -33.70
CA ASP A 14 -0.83 21.55 -34.58
C ASP A 14 -1.91 22.32 -33.79
N ILE A 15 -2.03 22.01 -32.49
CA ILE A 15 -2.87 22.76 -31.56
C ILE A 15 -2.09 23.97 -31.02
N ARG A 16 -2.63 25.17 -31.17
CA ARG A 16 -1.95 26.39 -30.71
C ARG A 16 -2.05 26.50 -29.20
N VAL A 17 -0.91 26.75 -28.53
CA VAL A 17 -0.79 26.84 -27.07
C VAL A 17 -1.81 27.80 -26.44
N GLN A 18 -2.04 28.94 -27.10
CA GLN A 18 -2.96 29.98 -26.62
C GLN A 18 -4.45 29.65 -26.80
N ASP A 19 -4.76 28.66 -27.64
CA ASP A 19 -6.13 28.25 -27.89
C ASP A 19 -6.53 27.08 -26.99
N ASP A 20 -5.62 26.09 -26.85
CA ASP A 20 -5.80 24.92 -25.97
C ASP A 20 -4.43 24.40 -25.50
N LEU A 21 -3.99 24.86 -24.34
CA LEU A 21 -2.74 24.40 -23.73
C LEU A 21 -2.77 22.91 -23.41
N PHE A 22 -3.91 22.38 -22.91
CA PHE A 22 -4.02 20.98 -22.55
C PHE A 22 -3.92 20.07 -23.77
N GLY A 23 -4.66 20.39 -24.82
CA GLY A 23 -4.58 19.67 -26.09
C GLY A 23 -3.21 19.76 -26.74
N HIS A 24 -2.56 20.95 -26.68
CA HIS A 24 -1.20 21.10 -27.18
C HIS A 24 -0.20 20.17 -26.47
N VAL A 25 -0.30 20.06 -25.15
CA VAL A 25 0.67 19.27 -24.35
C VAL A 25 0.37 17.78 -24.40
N ASN A 26 -0.90 17.38 -24.53
CA ASN A 26 -1.31 15.98 -24.35
C ASN A 26 -2.01 15.38 -25.57
N GLY A 27 -2.23 16.13 -26.66
CA GLY A 27 -3.13 15.76 -27.74
C GLY A 27 -2.80 14.42 -28.39
N ARG A 28 -1.56 14.20 -28.80
CA ARG A 28 -1.14 12.92 -29.40
C ARG A 28 -1.21 11.75 -28.44
N TRP A 29 -0.90 12.01 -27.17
CA TRP A 29 -1.05 10.98 -26.14
C TRP A 29 -2.51 10.59 -25.96
N LEU A 30 -3.43 11.58 -25.90
CA LEU A 30 -4.87 11.34 -25.76
C LEU A 30 -5.43 10.53 -26.94
N ASP A 31 -4.97 10.82 -28.15
CA ASP A 31 -5.41 10.10 -29.36
C ASP A 31 -4.96 8.64 -29.41
N SER A 32 -3.86 8.32 -28.73
CA SER A 32 -3.24 6.99 -28.75
C SER A 32 -3.45 6.20 -27.44
N ALA A 33 -3.80 6.86 -26.34
CA ALA A 33 -3.92 6.22 -25.04
C ALA A 33 -5.11 5.28 -24.98
N VAL A 34 -4.86 4.05 -24.54
CA VAL A 34 -5.89 3.05 -24.28
C VAL A 34 -5.89 2.79 -22.77
N ILE A 35 -7.06 2.96 -22.15
CA ILE A 35 -7.25 2.59 -20.74
C ILE A 35 -7.28 1.05 -20.65
N PRO A 36 -6.40 0.42 -19.86
CA PRO A 36 -6.46 -1.04 -19.65
C PRO A 36 -7.80 -1.48 -19.07
N ASP A 37 -8.26 -2.69 -19.41
CA ASP A 37 -9.57 -3.22 -19.02
C ASP A 37 -9.77 -3.33 -17.50
N ASP A 38 -8.68 -3.45 -16.75
CA ASP A 38 -8.65 -3.53 -15.28
C ASP A 38 -8.52 -2.17 -14.58
N ARG A 39 -8.54 -1.07 -15.33
CA ARG A 39 -8.33 0.29 -14.81
C ARG A 39 -9.52 1.20 -15.11
N SER A 40 -9.85 2.08 -14.16
CA SER A 40 -10.85 3.12 -14.35
C SER A 40 -10.29 4.41 -14.93
N SER A 41 -8.97 4.58 -14.90
CA SER A 41 -8.26 5.75 -15.42
C SER A 41 -6.86 5.36 -15.86
N TRP A 42 -6.29 6.14 -16.78
CA TRP A 42 -4.94 5.93 -17.28
C TRP A 42 -4.22 7.25 -17.42
N GLY A 43 -2.93 7.27 -17.11
CA GLY A 43 -2.13 8.49 -17.20
C GLY A 43 -0.73 8.31 -16.61
N PRO A 44 0.14 9.33 -16.70
CA PRO A 44 1.55 9.22 -16.32
C PRO A 44 1.78 8.74 -14.88
N PHE A 45 0.95 9.17 -13.93
CA PHE A 45 1.11 8.73 -12.54
C PHE A 45 0.78 7.26 -12.33
N VAL A 46 -0.25 6.74 -13.03
CA VAL A 46 -0.59 5.31 -12.98
C VAL A 46 0.53 4.49 -13.63
N MET A 47 1.02 4.94 -14.79
CA MET A 47 2.13 4.28 -15.47
C MET A 47 3.41 4.23 -14.60
N LEU A 48 3.72 5.33 -13.90
CA LEU A 48 4.87 5.38 -12.98
C LEU A 48 4.68 4.48 -11.77
N ALA A 49 3.45 4.38 -11.24
CA ALA A 49 3.14 3.45 -10.15
C ALA A 49 3.33 2.00 -10.60
N ASP A 50 2.81 1.61 -11.76
CA ASP A 50 2.96 0.28 -12.33
C ASP A 50 4.44 -0.07 -12.57
N GLN A 51 5.22 0.87 -13.12
CA GLN A 51 6.67 0.69 -13.28
C GLN A 51 7.40 0.53 -11.94
N ALA A 52 7.01 1.30 -10.93
CA ALA A 52 7.61 1.19 -9.59
C ALA A 52 7.30 -0.18 -8.97
N GLU A 53 6.07 -0.66 -9.09
CA GLU A 53 5.69 -2.01 -8.64
C GLU A 53 6.49 -3.10 -9.36
N GLU A 54 6.67 -2.99 -10.67
CA GLU A 54 7.48 -3.92 -11.45
C GLU A 54 8.95 -3.94 -11.00
N HIS A 55 9.55 -2.77 -10.82
CA HIS A 55 10.93 -2.66 -10.32
C HIS A 55 11.08 -3.24 -8.90
N VAL A 56 10.11 -2.99 -8.01
CA VAL A 56 10.11 -3.59 -6.66
C VAL A 56 10.01 -5.09 -6.75
N ARG A 57 9.14 -5.63 -7.60
CA ARG A 57 9.02 -7.07 -7.83
C ARG A 57 10.33 -7.67 -8.32
N GLU A 58 10.97 -7.05 -9.33
CA GLU A 58 12.27 -7.51 -9.85
C GLU A 58 13.35 -7.56 -8.76
N ILE A 59 13.40 -6.54 -7.88
CA ILE A 59 14.35 -6.49 -6.76
C ILE A 59 14.05 -7.62 -5.78
N VAL A 60 12.80 -7.82 -5.39
CA VAL A 60 12.39 -8.87 -4.43
C VAL A 60 12.74 -10.27 -4.97
N GLU A 61 12.38 -10.53 -6.23
CA GLU A 61 12.71 -11.80 -6.91
C GLU A 61 14.22 -12.00 -7.05
N ALA A 62 14.98 -10.93 -7.33
CA ALA A 62 16.43 -10.99 -7.39
C ALA A 62 17.06 -11.31 -6.03
N CYS A 63 16.51 -10.77 -4.94
CA CYS A 63 16.91 -11.10 -3.58
C CYS A 63 16.62 -12.58 -3.26
N ALA A 64 15.42 -13.06 -3.59
CA ALA A 64 15.01 -14.44 -3.35
C ALA A 64 15.89 -15.45 -4.13
N GLN A 65 16.34 -15.08 -5.31
CA GLN A 65 17.22 -15.88 -6.14
C GLN A 65 18.72 -15.75 -5.80
N GLY A 66 19.06 -14.95 -4.77
CA GLY A 66 20.44 -14.70 -4.36
C GLY A 66 21.26 -13.91 -5.38
N ARG A 67 20.64 -13.18 -6.30
CA ARG A 67 21.31 -12.35 -7.30
C ARG A 67 21.81 -11.01 -6.73
N ILE A 68 21.24 -10.60 -5.59
CA ILE A 68 21.66 -9.42 -4.83
C ILE A 68 22.24 -9.90 -3.50
N GLU A 69 23.47 -9.46 -3.19
CA GLU A 69 24.19 -9.84 -1.99
C GLU A 69 23.93 -8.83 -0.84
N GLY A 70 24.03 -9.32 0.40
CA GLY A 70 23.93 -8.50 1.60
C GLY A 70 22.87 -9.00 2.58
N GLU A 71 22.95 -8.55 3.83
CA GLU A 71 22.06 -8.99 4.90
C GLU A 71 20.61 -8.58 4.63
N GLU A 72 20.39 -7.37 4.14
CA GLU A 72 19.05 -6.86 3.83
C GLU A 72 18.45 -7.62 2.64
N ALA A 73 19.23 -7.88 1.60
CA ALA A 73 18.78 -8.67 0.46
C ALA A 73 18.36 -10.08 0.88
N ARG A 74 19.13 -10.72 1.79
CA ARG A 74 18.77 -12.02 2.33
C ARG A 74 17.45 -11.97 3.11
N LYS A 75 17.24 -10.97 3.97
CA LYS A 75 15.99 -10.82 4.74
C LYS A 75 14.77 -10.66 3.81
N ILE A 76 14.90 -9.85 2.75
CA ILE A 76 13.85 -9.66 1.74
C ILE A 76 13.57 -10.99 1.03
N GLY A 77 14.61 -11.69 0.59
CA GLY A 77 14.49 -12.97 -0.09
C GLY A 77 13.85 -14.05 0.79
N ASP A 78 14.28 -14.16 2.05
CA ASP A 78 13.75 -15.12 3.03
C ASP A 78 12.25 -14.85 3.30
N LEU A 79 11.87 -13.57 3.45
CA LEU A 79 10.47 -13.17 3.66
C LEU A 79 9.61 -13.54 2.43
N TYR A 80 10.07 -13.19 1.23
CA TYR A 80 9.38 -13.52 -0.01
C TYR A 80 9.22 -15.03 -0.19
N ALA A 81 10.29 -15.79 0.01
CA ALA A 81 10.24 -17.25 -0.08
C ALA A 81 9.25 -17.87 0.92
N SER A 82 9.20 -17.35 2.15
CA SER A 82 8.24 -17.83 3.15
C SER A 82 6.78 -17.50 2.81
N PHE A 83 6.55 -16.38 2.13
CA PHE A 83 5.21 -15.99 1.68
C PHE A 83 4.74 -16.82 0.49
N MET A 84 5.66 -17.20 -0.40
CA MET A 84 5.37 -17.98 -1.61
C MET A 84 5.36 -19.51 -1.39
N ASP A 85 5.64 -19.97 -0.17
CA ASP A 85 5.62 -21.40 0.21
C ASP A 85 4.18 -21.85 0.49
N GLU A 86 3.39 -22.04 -0.57
CA GLU A 86 1.98 -22.45 -0.50
C GLU A 86 1.83 -23.79 0.21
N GLU A 87 2.72 -24.75 -0.03
CA GLU A 87 2.68 -26.06 0.62
C GLU A 87 2.80 -25.93 2.15
N ARG A 88 3.72 -25.07 2.60
CA ARG A 88 3.90 -24.80 4.02
C ARG A 88 2.71 -24.06 4.63
N VAL A 89 2.13 -23.12 3.90
CA VAL A 89 0.92 -22.39 4.34
C VAL A 89 -0.24 -23.37 4.51
N ASP A 90 -0.46 -24.26 3.54
CA ASP A 90 -1.52 -25.27 3.59
C ASP A 90 -1.32 -26.27 4.74
N GLU A 91 -0.08 -26.72 4.98
CA GLU A 91 0.25 -27.58 6.13
C GLU A 91 -0.05 -26.90 7.48
N LEU A 92 0.28 -25.63 7.61
CA LEU A 92 0.06 -24.88 8.85
C LEU A 92 -1.43 -24.63 9.09
N GLY A 93 -2.23 -24.41 8.03
CA GLY A 93 -3.64 -24.05 8.11
C GLY A 93 -3.83 -22.84 9.04
N TYR A 94 -4.75 -22.97 10.00
CA TYR A 94 -5.01 -21.89 10.96
C TYR A 94 -4.15 -21.95 12.24
N SER A 95 -3.23 -22.92 12.35
CA SER A 95 -2.43 -23.10 13.58
C SER A 95 -1.67 -21.85 14.05
N PRO A 96 -1.16 -20.97 13.16
CA PRO A 96 -0.47 -19.74 13.61
C PRO A 96 -1.36 -18.74 14.34
N ILE A 97 -2.67 -18.74 14.10
CA ILE A 97 -3.61 -17.84 14.77
C ILE A 97 -4.25 -18.43 16.03
N VAL A 98 -4.06 -19.73 16.32
CA VAL A 98 -4.61 -20.39 17.51
C VAL A 98 -4.27 -19.63 18.80
N PRO A 99 -3.04 -19.15 19.07
CA PRO A 99 -2.75 -18.40 20.29
C PRO A 99 -3.54 -17.08 20.41
N LEU A 100 -3.94 -16.49 19.28
CA LEU A 100 -4.80 -15.31 19.29
C LEU A 100 -6.25 -15.68 19.56
N LEU A 101 -6.74 -16.77 18.98
CA LEU A 101 -8.08 -17.28 19.24
C LEU A 101 -8.26 -17.65 20.71
N GLU A 102 -7.28 -18.29 21.33
CA GLU A 102 -7.29 -18.58 22.77
C GLU A 102 -7.35 -17.32 23.63
N GLN A 103 -6.67 -16.23 23.25
CA GLN A 103 -6.79 -14.94 23.92
C GLN A 103 -8.19 -14.33 23.79
N ILE A 104 -8.86 -14.52 22.64
CA ILE A 104 -10.23 -14.07 22.41
C ILE A 104 -11.21 -14.91 23.27
N GLU A 105 -11.06 -16.22 23.30
CA GLU A 105 -11.88 -17.11 24.11
C GLU A 105 -11.75 -16.86 25.61
N ALA A 106 -10.60 -16.36 26.06
CA ALA A 106 -10.34 -15.98 27.46
C ALA A 106 -11.06 -14.68 27.90
N ILE A 107 -11.71 -13.95 27.00
CA ILE A 107 -12.43 -12.72 27.31
C ILE A 107 -13.74 -13.08 28.02
N THR A 108 -13.90 -12.67 29.27
CA THR A 108 -15.07 -12.98 30.09
C THR A 108 -15.85 -11.75 30.56
N ASP A 109 -15.23 -10.57 30.47
CA ASP A 109 -15.82 -9.30 30.93
C ASP A 109 -15.27 -8.10 30.16
N LEU A 110 -15.80 -6.90 30.44
CA LEU A 110 -15.37 -5.66 29.78
C LEU A 110 -13.91 -5.28 30.08
N ALA A 111 -13.38 -5.66 31.23
CA ALA A 111 -12.01 -5.33 31.59
C ALA A 111 -11.02 -6.18 30.77
N SER A 112 -11.26 -7.48 30.65
CA SER A 112 -10.49 -8.39 29.82
C SER A 112 -10.61 -8.04 28.33
N LEU A 113 -11.80 -7.63 27.87
CA LEU A 113 -12.00 -7.12 26.51
C LEU A 113 -11.13 -5.86 26.24
N ALA A 114 -11.18 -4.88 27.13
CA ALA A 114 -10.41 -3.65 26.99
C ALA A 114 -8.89 -3.93 26.98
N GLN A 115 -8.43 -4.85 27.81
CA GLN A 115 -7.03 -5.26 27.85
C GLN A 115 -6.61 -5.98 26.56
N PHE A 116 -7.46 -6.87 26.04
CA PHE A 116 -7.23 -7.55 24.77
C PHE A 116 -7.15 -6.53 23.63
N LEU A 117 -8.13 -5.65 23.48
CA LEU A 117 -8.17 -4.63 22.42
C LEU A 117 -6.93 -3.74 22.45
N GLY A 118 -6.51 -3.23 23.61
CA GLY A 118 -5.30 -2.42 23.74
C GLY A 118 -4.02 -3.18 23.38
N SER A 119 -3.94 -4.47 23.69
CA SER A 119 -2.81 -5.31 23.30
C SER A 119 -2.80 -5.65 21.81
N PHE A 120 -3.97 -5.80 21.22
CA PHE A 120 -4.17 -6.11 19.81
C PHE A 120 -3.85 -4.90 18.94
N GLU A 121 -4.31 -3.71 19.32
CA GLU A 121 -3.99 -2.45 18.64
C GLU A 121 -2.48 -2.17 18.62
N ARG A 122 -1.78 -2.41 19.73
CA ARG A 122 -0.31 -2.28 19.79
C ARG A 122 0.44 -3.21 18.83
N ARG A 123 -0.16 -4.29 18.40
CA ARG A 123 0.39 -5.25 17.41
C ARG A 123 -0.05 -4.94 15.99
N GLY A 124 -0.72 -3.81 15.76
CA GLY A 124 -1.22 -3.39 14.46
C GLY A 124 -2.62 -3.93 14.13
N GLY A 125 -3.30 -4.54 15.08
CA GLY A 125 -4.69 -4.96 14.91
C GLY A 125 -5.65 -3.77 14.96
N GLY A 126 -6.78 -3.87 14.30
CA GLY A 126 -7.86 -2.89 14.38
C GLY A 126 -8.64 -3.03 15.70
N GLY A 127 -9.09 -1.91 16.24
CA GLY A 127 -9.92 -1.85 17.45
C GLY A 127 -11.21 -1.05 17.24
N LEU A 128 -11.96 -0.86 18.31
CA LEU A 128 -13.15 0.02 18.32
C LEU A 128 -12.79 1.51 18.17
N PHE A 129 -11.52 1.84 18.41
CA PHE A 129 -10.98 3.19 18.35
C PHE A 129 -9.75 3.20 17.47
N GLY A 130 -9.60 4.29 16.70
CA GLY A 130 -8.32 4.64 16.08
C GLY A 130 -7.65 5.72 16.91
N SER A 131 -6.34 5.60 17.14
CA SER A 131 -5.55 6.62 17.80
C SER A 131 -4.37 7.05 16.93
N PHE A 132 -4.13 8.35 16.87
CA PHE A 132 -2.98 8.93 16.17
C PHE A 132 -2.53 10.20 16.90
N VAL A 133 -1.29 10.59 16.65
CA VAL A 133 -0.71 11.82 17.21
C VAL A 133 -0.76 12.88 16.13
N ASP A 134 -1.35 14.03 16.45
CA ASP A 134 -1.41 15.17 15.54
C ASP A 134 -1.26 16.48 16.35
N THR A 135 -1.09 17.57 15.61
CA THR A 135 -1.01 18.91 16.21
C THR A 135 -2.34 19.26 16.92
N ASP A 136 -2.24 19.89 18.09
CA ASP A 136 -3.40 20.41 18.80
C ASP A 136 -4.01 21.59 18.01
N ASP A 137 -5.28 21.47 17.60
CA ASP A 137 -6.01 22.50 16.85
C ASP A 137 -6.09 23.85 17.59
N ARG A 138 -5.86 23.86 18.91
CA ARG A 138 -5.91 25.05 19.77
C ARG A 138 -4.53 25.61 20.11
N ASP A 139 -3.49 24.81 19.91
CA ASP A 139 -2.11 25.16 20.22
C ASP A 139 -1.16 24.44 19.27
N SER A 140 -0.79 25.11 18.17
CA SER A 140 0.05 24.53 17.11
C SER A 140 1.47 24.16 17.55
N ASP A 141 1.90 24.60 18.72
CA ASP A 141 3.22 24.25 19.29
C ASP A 141 3.19 22.94 20.09
N ARG A 142 2.05 22.27 20.16
CA ARG A 142 1.83 21.07 20.95
C ARG A 142 1.20 19.96 20.13
N TYR A 143 1.59 18.72 20.43
CA TYR A 143 0.96 17.50 19.90
C TYR A 143 -0.05 16.94 20.92
N LEU A 144 -1.14 16.38 20.39
CA LEU A 144 -2.15 15.65 21.16
C LEU A 144 -2.37 14.25 20.56
N VAL A 145 -2.73 13.31 21.43
CA VAL A 145 -3.32 12.05 20.98
C VAL A 145 -4.78 12.32 20.60
N GLN A 146 -5.07 12.13 19.32
CA GLN A 146 -6.42 12.14 18.78
C GLN A 146 -7.00 10.73 18.89
N VAL A 147 -8.23 10.62 19.37
CA VAL A 147 -8.94 9.32 19.45
C VAL A 147 -10.25 9.46 18.71
N GLY A 148 -10.46 8.60 17.74
CA GLY A 148 -11.67 8.55 16.93
C GLY A 148 -12.33 7.17 16.96
N GLN A 149 -13.59 7.12 16.57
CA GLN A 149 -14.27 5.86 16.33
C GLN A 149 -13.63 5.14 15.14
N GLY A 150 -13.40 3.84 15.28
CA GLY A 150 -12.84 2.98 14.24
C GLY A 150 -13.48 1.60 14.27
N GLY A 151 -13.05 0.73 13.38
CA GLY A 151 -13.30 -0.69 13.48
C GLY A 151 -14.75 -1.16 13.35
N ILE A 152 -15.55 -0.53 12.48
CA ILE A 152 -16.89 -1.04 12.16
C ILE A 152 -16.82 -2.45 11.53
N GLY A 153 -15.68 -2.79 10.91
CA GLY A 153 -15.32 -4.16 10.51
C GLY A 153 -16.05 -4.73 9.30
N LEU A 154 -17.18 -4.18 8.93
CA LEU A 154 -17.92 -4.57 7.74
C LEU A 154 -18.05 -3.36 6.81
N PRO A 155 -17.86 -3.53 5.49
CA PRO A 155 -18.22 -2.49 4.54
C PRO A 155 -19.74 -2.30 4.56
N ASP A 156 -20.19 -1.06 4.31
CA ASP A 156 -21.61 -0.72 4.19
C ASP A 156 -22.29 -1.50 3.06
#